data_d14d06013fdce5d94d3e248673a41b2f
#
_entry.id   d14d06013fdce5d94d3e248673a41b2f
#
_cell.length_a   1.000
_cell.length_b   1.000
_cell.length_c   1.000
_cell.angle_alpha   90.00
_cell.angle_beta   90.00
_cell.angle_gamma   90.00
#
_symmetry.space_group_name_H-M   'P 1'
#
loop_
_entity.id
_entity.type
_entity.pdbx_description
1 polymer ?
#
loop_
_entity_poly.entity_id
_entity_poly.type
_entity_poly.pdbx_seq_one_letter_code
_entity_poly.pdbx_strand_id
1 'polypeptide(L)'
;MLRKVVSGIVVAGALGLLLLFASPSYRQGEPSMVGRRAPDFSFTHAGKTQRLSELRGKVVVLNFWATWCPPCVEEMPSLEALHRELADEGGLVLGISVDEDAQAYEEFLQRLQITFPNHRDPSRQLAAKYGTAMFPETYILDPNGRIAKKVIGAQDWMSAEQIGYLRSLLERR
;
A
#
# COMPACT_ATOMS: atom_id res chain seq x y z
N MET A 1 51.41 -20.40 9.64
CA MET A 1 50.17 -21.02 9.14
C MET A 1 48.88 -20.41 9.74
N LEU A 2 48.78 -20.25 11.05
CA LEU A 2 47.61 -19.75 11.77
C LEU A 2 47.08 -18.38 11.25
N ARG A 3 47.96 -17.38 11.00
CA ARG A 3 47.59 -16.06 10.49
C ARG A 3 46.87 -16.11 9.10
N LYS A 4 47.31 -17.02 8.22
CA LYS A 4 46.65 -17.17 6.90
C LYS A 4 45.27 -17.81 6.99
N VAL A 5 45.08 -18.74 7.94
CA VAL A 5 43.78 -19.39 8.18
C VAL A 5 42.80 -18.41 8.80
N VAL A 6 43.21 -17.61 9.80
CA VAL A 6 42.37 -16.58 10.45
C VAL A 6 41.96 -15.50 9.43
N SER A 7 42.92 -15.04 8.59
CA SER A 7 42.63 -14.05 7.55
C SER A 7 41.60 -14.59 6.53
N GLY A 8 41.70 -15.88 6.14
CA GLY A 8 40.74 -16.51 5.24
C GLY A 8 39.30 -16.58 5.80
N ILE A 9 39.19 -16.91 7.11
CA ILE A 9 37.89 -16.98 7.79
C ILE A 9 37.25 -15.60 7.91
N VAL A 10 38.02 -14.55 8.21
CA VAL A 10 37.55 -13.19 8.32
C VAL A 10 37.06 -12.66 6.96
N VAL A 11 37.81 -12.91 5.87
CA VAL A 11 37.43 -12.53 4.52
C VAL A 11 36.15 -13.27 4.07
N ALA A 12 36.08 -14.59 4.33
CA ALA A 12 34.89 -15.37 3.97
C ALA A 12 33.64 -14.91 4.76
N GLY A 13 33.80 -14.58 6.05
CA GLY A 13 32.73 -14.02 6.87
C GLY A 13 32.26 -12.64 6.37
N ALA A 14 33.20 -11.77 6.01
CA ALA A 14 32.86 -10.44 5.43
C ALA A 14 32.17 -10.56 4.08
N LEU A 15 32.63 -11.49 3.20
CA LEU A 15 31.95 -11.74 1.93
C LEU A 15 30.53 -12.31 2.13
N GLY A 16 30.36 -13.24 3.08
CA GLY A 16 29.05 -13.81 3.43
C GLY A 16 28.09 -12.74 3.94
N LEU A 17 28.58 -11.82 4.80
CA LEU A 17 27.80 -10.70 5.30
C LEU A 17 27.41 -9.73 4.17
N LEU A 18 28.34 -9.42 3.27
CA LEU A 18 28.09 -8.58 2.08
C LEU A 18 27.06 -9.22 1.14
N LEU A 19 27.10 -10.53 0.94
CA LEU A 19 26.11 -11.25 0.14
C LEU A 19 24.73 -11.27 0.79
N LEU A 20 24.66 -11.36 2.14
CA LEU A 20 23.41 -11.24 2.89
C LEU A 20 22.80 -9.83 2.72
N PHE A 21 23.60 -8.77 2.83
CA PHE A 21 23.15 -7.40 2.60
C PHE A 21 22.82 -7.09 1.12
N ALA A 22 23.44 -7.77 0.20
CA ALA A 22 23.17 -7.66 -1.23
C ALA A 22 21.95 -8.50 -1.66
N SER A 23 21.45 -9.41 -0.81
CA SER A 23 20.27 -10.21 -1.16
C SER A 23 19.01 -9.34 -1.22
N PRO A 24 18.17 -9.47 -2.25
CA PRO A 24 16.94 -8.70 -2.41
C PRO A 24 16.00 -8.81 -1.19
N SER A 25 16.01 -9.93 -0.49
CA SER A 25 15.19 -10.18 0.70
C SER A 25 15.60 -9.36 1.94
N TYR A 26 16.81 -8.79 1.96
CA TYR A 26 17.27 -7.97 3.08
C TYR A 26 17.04 -6.47 2.88
N ARG A 27 16.68 -6.04 1.69
CA ARG A 27 16.33 -4.63 1.41
C ARG A 27 14.92 -4.37 1.92
N GLN A 28 14.81 -3.87 3.15
CA GLN A 28 13.54 -3.37 3.68
C GLN A 28 12.99 -2.30 2.73
N GLY A 29 11.75 -2.52 2.27
CA GLY A 29 11.05 -1.58 1.41
C GLY A 29 11.26 -1.79 -0.09
N GLU A 30 11.90 -2.86 -0.54
CA GLU A 30 11.87 -3.17 -1.96
C GLU A 30 10.45 -3.46 -2.41
N PRO A 31 10.03 -2.90 -3.55
CA PRO A 31 8.71 -3.11 -4.12
C PRO A 31 8.63 -4.50 -4.77
N SER A 32 8.89 -5.58 -4.00
CA SER A 32 8.80 -6.96 -4.48
C SER A 32 7.43 -7.30 -5.08
N MET A 33 6.44 -6.47 -4.80
CA MET A 33 5.08 -6.59 -5.33
C MET A 33 4.83 -5.77 -6.60
N VAL A 34 5.68 -4.79 -6.96
CA VAL A 34 5.51 -3.98 -8.17
C VAL A 34 5.62 -4.86 -9.43
N GLY A 35 4.71 -4.64 -10.37
CA GLY A 35 4.56 -5.46 -11.57
C GLY A 35 3.74 -6.75 -11.36
N ARG A 36 3.54 -7.21 -10.12
CA ARG A 36 2.74 -8.39 -9.81
C ARG A 36 1.24 -8.05 -9.75
N ARG A 37 0.40 -9.05 -9.95
CA ARG A 37 -1.03 -8.92 -9.73
C ARG A 37 -1.29 -8.73 -8.24
N ALA A 38 -2.13 -7.73 -7.89
CA ALA A 38 -2.53 -7.49 -6.51
C ALA A 38 -3.26 -8.72 -5.93
N PRO A 39 -2.95 -9.14 -4.68
CA PRO A 39 -3.71 -10.15 -3.96
C PRO A 39 -5.19 -9.79 -3.90
N ASP A 40 -6.04 -10.71 -4.36
CA ASP A 40 -7.49 -10.50 -4.41
C ASP A 40 -8.14 -10.72 -3.04
N PHE A 41 -9.16 -9.92 -2.75
CA PHE A 41 -9.96 -10.03 -1.53
C PHE A 41 -11.35 -9.43 -1.76
N SER A 42 -12.29 -9.75 -0.86
CA SER A 42 -13.63 -9.17 -0.85
C SER A 42 -13.73 -8.03 0.15
N PHE A 43 -14.45 -6.98 -0.21
CA PHE A 43 -14.77 -5.85 0.67
C PHE A 43 -16.24 -5.46 0.49
N THR A 44 -16.82 -4.82 1.49
CA THR A 44 -18.20 -4.34 1.45
C THR A 44 -18.21 -2.81 1.48
N HIS A 45 -18.93 -2.20 0.55
CA HIS A 45 -19.15 -0.78 0.50
C HIS A 45 -20.62 -0.48 0.15
N ALA A 46 -21.25 0.43 0.87
CA ALA A 46 -22.67 0.79 0.69
C ALA A 46 -23.61 -0.43 0.63
N GLY A 47 -23.36 -1.43 1.51
CA GLY A 47 -24.14 -2.67 1.59
C GLY A 47 -23.92 -3.69 0.48
N LYS A 48 -23.04 -3.40 -0.49
CA LYS A 48 -22.69 -4.32 -1.57
C LYS A 48 -21.30 -4.92 -1.35
N THR A 49 -21.23 -6.25 -1.32
CA THR A 49 -19.95 -6.96 -1.31
C THR A 49 -19.44 -7.14 -2.73
N GLN A 50 -18.17 -6.82 -2.96
CA GLN A 50 -17.48 -6.95 -4.24
C GLN A 50 -16.03 -7.38 -4.02
N ARG A 51 -15.38 -7.88 -5.08
CA ARG A 51 -13.98 -8.28 -5.04
C ARG A 51 -13.09 -7.19 -5.64
N LEU A 52 -11.85 -7.09 -5.16
CA LEU A 52 -10.86 -6.20 -5.76
C LEU A 52 -10.69 -6.48 -7.27
N SER A 53 -10.73 -7.77 -7.66
CA SER A 53 -10.63 -8.16 -9.07
C SER A 53 -11.77 -7.66 -9.97
N GLU A 54 -12.91 -7.27 -9.41
CA GLU A 54 -14.02 -6.66 -10.15
C GLU A 54 -13.79 -5.18 -10.48
N LEU A 55 -12.78 -4.57 -9.86
CA LEU A 55 -12.37 -3.20 -10.15
C LEU A 55 -11.42 -3.07 -11.35
N ARG A 56 -11.21 -4.15 -12.12
CA ARG A 56 -10.42 -4.07 -13.36
C ARG A 56 -11.02 -3.05 -14.31
N GLY A 57 -10.16 -2.38 -15.05
CA GLY A 57 -10.52 -1.21 -15.86
C GLY A 57 -10.43 0.11 -15.10
N LYS A 58 -10.19 0.05 -13.77
CA LYS A 58 -10.00 1.24 -12.92
C LYS A 58 -8.57 1.32 -12.39
N VAL A 59 -8.09 2.54 -12.16
CA VAL A 59 -6.93 2.78 -11.31
C VAL A 59 -7.38 2.77 -9.86
N VAL A 60 -6.75 1.95 -9.01
CA VAL A 60 -7.10 1.82 -7.59
C VAL A 60 -5.94 2.30 -6.72
N VAL A 61 -6.20 3.27 -5.85
CA VAL A 61 -5.28 3.70 -4.80
C VAL A 61 -5.66 2.94 -3.53
N LEU A 62 -4.97 1.82 -3.27
CA LEU A 62 -5.21 0.92 -2.16
C LEU A 62 -4.34 1.33 -0.97
N ASN A 63 -4.93 1.96 0.03
CA ASN A 63 -4.23 2.56 1.16
C ASN A 63 -4.43 1.73 2.45
N PHE A 64 -3.34 1.29 3.07
CA PHE A 64 -3.33 0.61 4.38
C PHE A 64 -3.07 1.63 5.49
N TRP A 65 -3.97 1.70 6.47
CA TRP A 65 -4.00 2.74 7.47
C TRP A 65 -4.58 2.29 8.82
N ALA A 66 -4.56 3.18 9.84
CA ALA A 66 -5.26 3.00 11.09
C ALA A 66 -5.61 4.35 11.75
N THR A 67 -6.62 4.36 12.62
CA THR A 67 -7.07 5.56 13.36
C THR A 67 -6.01 6.08 14.34
N TRP A 68 -5.21 5.18 14.89
CA TRP A 68 -4.14 5.47 15.86
C TRP A 68 -2.80 5.83 15.20
N CYS A 69 -2.73 5.94 13.87
CA CYS A 69 -1.54 6.27 13.09
C CYS A 69 -1.58 7.76 12.68
N PRO A 70 -0.84 8.67 13.36
CA PRO A 70 -0.91 10.10 13.08
C PRO A 70 -0.66 10.47 11.61
N PRO A 71 0.40 9.97 10.92
CA PRO A 71 0.61 10.31 9.51
C PRO A 71 -0.50 9.77 8.60
N CYS A 72 -1.17 8.64 8.98
CA CYS A 72 -2.33 8.17 8.23
C CYS A 72 -3.49 9.18 8.33
N VAL A 73 -3.74 9.71 9.54
CA VAL A 73 -4.80 10.70 9.77
C VAL A 73 -4.54 11.98 8.97
N GLU A 74 -3.28 12.42 8.90
CA GLU A 74 -2.87 13.63 8.17
C GLU A 74 -3.15 13.53 6.66
N GLU A 75 -3.00 12.34 6.04
CA GLU A 75 -3.23 12.19 4.59
C GLU A 75 -4.69 11.95 4.21
N MET A 76 -5.59 11.56 5.16
CA MET A 76 -7.00 11.23 4.86
C MET A 76 -7.76 12.33 4.10
N PRO A 77 -7.63 13.63 4.42
CA PRO A 77 -8.32 14.66 3.65
C PRO A 77 -7.89 14.71 2.18
N SER A 78 -6.62 14.49 1.89
CA SER A 78 -6.11 14.47 0.52
C SER A 78 -6.53 13.21 -0.23
N LEU A 79 -6.63 12.06 0.45
CA LEU A 79 -7.18 10.82 -0.12
C LEU A 79 -8.67 10.97 -0.46
N GLU A 80 -9.46 11.62 0.41
CA GLU A 80 -10.87 11.88 0.16
C GLU A 80 -11.06 12.83 -1.03
N ALA A 81 -10.24 13.90 -1.12
CA ALA A 81 -10.25 14.79 -2.26
C ALA A 81 -9.88 14.06 -3.56
N LEU A 82 -8.82 13.24 -3.52
CA LEU A 82 -8.40 12.41 -4.64
C LEU A 82 -9.50 11.44 -5.09
N HIS A 83 -10.21 10.81 -4.13
CA HIS A 83 -11.29 9.88 -4.45
C HIS A 83 -12.38 10.56 -5.28
N ARG A 84 -12.77 11.76 -4.88
CA ARG A 84 -13.77 12.58 -5.61
C ARG A 84 -13.27 12.99 -6.99
N GLU A 85 -12.01 13.40 -7.10
CA GLU A 85 -11.38 13.77 -8.36
C GLU A 85 -11.35 12.60 -9.36
N LEU A 86 -11.01 11.39 -8.88
CA LEU A 86 -10.87 10.21 -9.73
C LEU A 86 -12.20 9.51 -10.06
N ALA A 87 -13.28 9.80 -9.34
CA ALA A 87 -14.56 9.08 -9.47
C ALA A 87 -15.10 9.08 -10.92
N ASP A 88 -15.06 10.22 -11.59
CA ASP A 88 -15.53 10.39 -12.96
C ASP A 88 -14.48 9.99 -14.02
N GLU A 89 -13.21 9.92 -13.64
CA GLU A 89 -12.10 9.56 -14.53
C GLU A 89 -11.86 8.04 -14.59
N GLY A 90 -12.54 7.26 -13.75
CA GLY A 90 -12.43 5.80 -13.69
C GLY A 90 -11.34 5.31 -12.76
N GLY A 91 -11.05 6.06 -11.71
CA GLY A 91 -10.23 5.65 -10.59
C GLY A 91 -11.01 5.65 -9.27
N LEU A 92 -10.44 5.11 -8.22
CA LEU A 92 -10.98 5.19 -6.87
C LEU A 92 -9.89 5.01 -5.81
N VAL A 93 -10.16 5.50 -4.61
CA VAL A 93 -9.42 5.15 -3.39
C VAL A 93 -10.15 4.00 -2.71
N LEU A 94 -9.41 3.03 -2.16
CA LEU A 94 -9.90 1.94 -1.31
C LEU A 94 -9.02 1.86 -0.07
N GLY A 95 -9.58 2.15 1.09
CA GLY A 95 -8.90 2.08 2.37
C GLY A 95 -8.94 0.66 2.96
N ILE A 96 -7.84 0.24 3.55
CA ILE A 96 -7.75 -0.99 4.37
C ILE A 96 -7.28 -0.58 5.76
N SER A 97 -8.22 -0.54 6.70
CA SER A 97 -7.90 -0.24 8.09
C SER A 97 -7.48 -1.51 8.84
N VAL A 98 -6.42 -1.40 9.64
CA VAL A 98 -6.00 -2.47 10.55
C VAL A 98 -6.47 -2.24 11.99
N ASP A 99 -7.46 -1.37 12.20
CA ASP A 99 -8.04 -1.13 13.51
C ASP A 99 -8.73 -2.38 14.06
N GLU A 100 -8.43 -2.71 15.30
CA GLU A 100 -9.09 -3.79 16.02
C GLU A 100 -10.45 -3.33 16.60
N ASP A 101 -10.51 -2.06 17.02
CA ASP A 101 -11.74 -1.45 17.55
C ASP A 101 -12.64 -0.98 16.40
N ALA A 102 -13.77 -1.66 16.25
CA ALA A 102 -14.76 -1.36 15.22
C ALA A 102 -15.44 -0.01 15.45
N GLN A 103 -15.71 0.35 16.71
CA GLN A 103 -16.41 1.59 17.04
C GLN A 103 -15.51 2.80 16.76
N ALA A 104 -14.26 2.76 17.20
CA ALA A 104 -13.29 3.83 16.94
C ALA A 104 -13.09 4.04 15.42
N TYR A 105 -13.05 2.96 14.65
CA TYR A 105 -12.96 3.01 13.18
C TYR A 105 -14.19 3.69 12.56
N GLU A 106 -15.41 3.29 12.93
CA GLU A 106 -16.63 3.85 12.37
C GLU A 106 -16.79 5.35 12.74
N GLU A 107 -16.54 5.70 14.01
CA GLU A 107 -16.59 7.09 14.48
C GLU A 107 -15.56 7.97 13.74
N PHE A 108 -14.39 7.42 13.44
CA PHE A 108 -13.36 8.12 12.67
C PHE A 108 -13.81 8.43 11.25
N LEU A 109 -14.34 7.44 10.52
CA LEU A 109 -14.84 7.64 9.16
C LEU A 109 -15.95 8.69 9.09
N GLN A 110 -16.89 8.64 10.06
CA GLN A 110 -17.98 9.61 10.17
C GLN A 110 -17.45 11.03 10.47
N ARG A 111 -16.55 11.16 11.43
CA ARG A 111 -15.99 12.46 11.84
C ARG A 111 -15.24 13.15 10.70
N LEU A 112 -14.49 12.41 9.90
CA LEU A 112 -13.74 12.94 8.76
C LEU A 112 -14.55 12.94 7.46
N GLN A 113 -15.81 12.49 7.49
CA GLN A 113 -16.70 12.41 6.33
C GLN A 113 -16.05 11.64 5.16
N ILE A 114 -15.38 10.53 5.47
CA ILE A 114 -14.74 9.67 4.47
C ILE A 114 -15.81 8.94 3.67
N THR A 115 -15.81 9.12 2.35
CA THR A 115 -16.80 8.54 1.43
C THR A 115 -16.24 7.42 0.56
N PHE A 116 -14.92 7.34 0.41
CA PHE A 116 -14.32 6.22 -0.34
C PHE A 116 -14.52 4.88 0.39
N PRO A 117 -14.60 3.76 -0.36
CA PRO A 117 -14.71 2.42 0.22
C PRO A 117 -13.62 2.15 1.24
N ASN A 118 -14.01 1.58 2.37
CA ASN A 118 -13.08 1.12 3.40
C ASN A 118 -13.41 -0.31 3.81
N HIS A 119 -12.36 -1.10 4.07
CA HIS A 119 -12.44 -2.45 4.59
C HIS A 119 -11.59 -2.57 5.84
N ARG A 120 -12.13 -3.21 6.88
CA ARG A 120 -11.39 -3.42 8.13
C ARG A 120 -10.74 -4.80 8.16
N ASP A 121 -9.41 -4.84 8.34
CA ASP A 121 -8.56 -6.05 8.45
C ASP A 121 -7.94 -6.15 9.86
N PRO A 122 -8.74 -6.36 10.93
CA PRO A 122 -8.26 -6.34 12.32
C PRO A 122 -7.23 -7.43 12.61
N SER A 123 -7.24 -8.49 11.85
CA SER A 123 -6.26 -9.60 11.96
C SER A 123 -4.97 -9.33 11.20
N ARG A 124 -4.88 -8.23 10.42
CA ARG A 124 -3.75 -7.86 9.56
C ARG A 124 -3.36 -8.93 8.52
N GLN A 125 -4.25 -9.87 8.24
CA GLN A 125 -3.97 -10.94 7.27
C GLN A 125 -3.84 -10.40 5.85
N LEU A 126 -4.65 -9.41 5.50
CA LEU A 126 -4.56 -8.76 4.20
C LEU A 126 -3.31 -7.90 4.11
N ALA A 127 -3.00 -7.10 5.15
CA ALA A 127 -1.76 -6.34 5.24
C ALA A 127 -0.53 -7.24 5.06
N ALA A 128 -0.51 -8.41 5.72
CA ALA A 128 0.57 -9.39 5.57
C ALA A 128 0.70 -9.95 4.14
N LYS A 129 -0.42 -10.21 3.45
CA LYS A 129 -0.42 -10.67 2.04
C LYS A 129 0.18 -9.63 1.07
N TYR A 130 0.03 -8.35 1.38
CA TYR A 130 0.62 -7.25 0.62
C TYR A 130 2.06 -6.94 1.06
N GLY A 131 2.56 -7.55 2.14
CA GLY A 131 3.87 -7.23 2.70
C GLY A 131 3.92 -5.84 3.32
N THR A 132 2.77 -5.36 3.83
CA THR A 132 2.66 -4.09 4.54
C THR A 132 3.20 -4.25 5.95
N ALA A 133 4.24 -3.48 6.28
CA ALA A 133 4.92 -3.52 7.58
C ALA A 133 4.82 -2.20 8.35
N MET A 134 4.58 -1.10 7.67
CA MET A 134 4.45 0.24 8.25
C MET A 134 3.18 0.92 7.73
N PHE A 135 2.68 1.92 8.46
CA PHE A 135 1.51 2.68 8.06
C PHE A 135 1.84 4.18 8.01
N PRO A 136 1.28 4.91 7.02
CA PRO A 136 0.51 4.38 5.88
C PRO A 136 1.40 3.74 4.82
N GLU A 137 0.89 2.70 4.16
CA GLU A 137 1.44 2.17 2.92
C GLU A 137 0.36 2.13 1.85
N THR A 138 0.69 2.60 0.64
CA THR A 138 -0.27 2.66 -0.46
C THR A 138 0.24 1.90 -1.67
N TYR A 139 -0.63 1.09 -2.25
CA TYR A 139 -0.39 0.36 -3.50
C TYR A 139 -1.26 0.97 -4.59
N ILE A 140 -0.63 1.50 -5.64
CA ILE A 140 -1.34 2.00 -6.81
C ILE A 140 -1.48 0.86 -7.80
N LEU A 141 -2.72 0.50 -8.13
CA LEU A 141 -3.03 -0.57 -9.08
C LEU A 141 -3.39 0.03 -10.44
N ASP A 142 -2.83 -0.54 -11.49
CA ASP A 142 -3.19 -0.21 -12.86
C ASP A 142 -4.57 -0.83 -13.25
N PRO A 143 -5.16 -0.47 -14.39
CA PRO A 143 -6.43 -1.03 -14.84
C PRO A 143 -6.45 -2.55 -15.03
N ASN A 144 -5.28 -3.19 -15.15
CA ASN A 144 -5.16 -4.66 -15.22
C ASN A 144 -5.12 -5.32 -13.84
N GLY A 145 -5.16 -4.53 -12.75
CA GLY A 145 -5.06 -5.00 -11.38
C GLY A 145 -3.64 -5.41 -10.99
N ARG A 146 -2.62 -4.85 -11.66
CA ARG A 146 -1.20 -5.01 -11.28
C ARG A 146 -0.76 -3.83 -10.41
N ILE A 147 0.10 -4.10 -9.47
CA ILE A 147 0.70 -3.07 -8.63
C ILE A 147 1.70 -2.27 -9.48
N ALA A 148 1.33 -1.04 -9.83
CA ALA A 148 2.16 -0.13 -10.62
C ALA A 148 3.19 0.60 -9.76
N LYS A 149 2.83 0.94 -8.49
CA LYS A 149 3.71 1.65 -7.55
C LYS A 149 3.36 1.26 -6.12
N LYS A 150 4.37 1.15 -5.25
CA LYS A 150 4.23 1.13 -3.79
C LYS A 150 4.75 2.45 -3.22
N VAL A 151 3.99 3.06 -2.33
CA VAL A 151 4.33 4.31 -1.65
C VAL A 151 4.35 4.04 -0.15
N ILE A 152 5.40 4.44 0.54
CA ILE A 152 5.58 4.26 1.98
C ILE A 152 5.57 5.63 2.65
N GLY A 153 4.76 5.78 3.69
CA GLY A 153 4.56 7.03 4.41
C GLY A 153 3.52 7.95 3.78
N ALA A 154 3.07 8.93 4.57
CA ALA A 154 2.03 9.87 4.18
C ALA A 154 2.42 10.74 2.97
N GLN A 155 1.45 11.02 2.13
CA GLN A 155 1.61 11.85 0.93
C GLN A 155 0.54 12.93 0.87
N ASP A 156 0.84 14.01 0.16
CA ASP A 156 -0.18 14.89 -0.41
C ASP A 156 -0.67 14.29 -1.73
N TRP A 157 -1.80 13.57 -1.66
CA TRP A 157 -2.39 12.90 -2.81
C TRP A 157 -2.97 13.85 -3.85
N MET A 158 -3.15 15.13 -3.50
CA MET A 158 -3.59 16.19 -4.43
C MET A 158 -2.42 16.92 -5.09
N SER A 159 -1.17 16.55 -4.80
CA SER A 159 -0.01 17.11 -5.48
C SER A 159 -0.05 16.83 -6.99
N ALA A 160 0.48 17.77 -7.78
CA ALA A 160 0.53 17.62 -9.24
C ALA A 160 1.28 16.35 -9.69
N GLU A 161 2.28 15.92 -8.93
CA GLU A 161 3.04 14.69 -9.19
C GLU A 161 2.13 13.45 -9.07
N GLN A 162 1.39 13.32 -7.95
CA GLN A 162 0.54 12.16 -7.71
C GLN A 162 -0.63 12.11 -8.69
N ILE A 163 -1.32 13.21 -8.90
CA ILE A 163 -2.42 13.31 -9.88
C ILE A 163 -1.92 13.00 -11.29
N GLY A 164 -0.80 13.61 -11.71
CA GLY A 164 -0.21 13.36 -13.03
C GLY A 164 0.15 11.89 -13.25
N TYR A 165 0.73 11.25 -12.23
CA TYR A 165 1.05 9.82 -12.29
C TYR A 165 -0.21 8.96 -12.42
N LEU A 166 -1.25 9.20 -11.61
CA LEU A 166 -2.49 8.43 -11.64
C LEU A 166 -3.21 8.58 -12.98
N ARG A 167 -3.28 9.80 -13.54
CA ARG A 167 -3.85 10.04 -14.87
C ARG A 167 -3.08 9.33 -15.97
N SER A 168 -1.74 9.28 -15.88
CA SER A 168 -0.94 8.53 -16.84
C SER A 168 -1.23 7.02 -16.87
N LEU A 169 -1.73 6.44 -15.76
CA LEU A 169 -2.18 5.05 -15.71
C LEU A 169 -3.58 4.88 -16.31
N LEU A 170 -4.46 5.88 -16.15
CA LEU A 170 -5.81 5.89 -16.74
C LEU A 170 -5.76 5.95 -18.27
N GLU A 171 -4.78 6.65 -18.84
CA GLU A 171 -4.59 6.76 -20.31
C GLU A 171 -4.08 5.46 -20.95
N ARG A 172 -3.53 4.53 -20.16
CA ARG A 172 -2.96 3.26 -20.66
C ARG A 172 -3.97 2.11 -20.74
N ARG A 173 -5.26 2.42 -20.80
CA ARG A 173 -6.36 1.43 -20.89
C ARG A 173 -6.35 0.66 -22.20
#